data_b0574f11a0c87690a33aaf975a8e1cf4
#
_entry.id   b0574f11a0c87690a33aaf975a8e1cf4
#
_cell.length_a   1.000
_cell.length_b   1.000
_cell.length_c   1.000
_cell.angle_alpha   90.00
_cell.angle_beta   90.00
_cell.angle_gamma   90.00
#
_symmetry.space_group_name_H-M   'P 1'
#
loop_
_entity.id
_entity.type
_entity.pdbx_description
1 polymer ?
#
loop_
_entity_poly.entity_id
_entity_poly.type
_entity_poly.pdbx_seq_one_letter_code
_entity_poly.pdbx_strand_id
1 'polypeptide(L)'
;MKKEIKKEELQKEEVQKTELEEAFVLWRNEAKSGSSYLKGYTSESVMGGVGLVAYFNSKKRNPKEPDIRVYTLDSEGKQDKEVCSLWENISKNEKRYLTGTTDDKEKIIAFYNDDKESNRPYIRAYFKQE
;
A
#
# COMPACT_ATOMS: atom_id res chain seq x y z
N MET A 1 -5.12 16.58 24.31
CA MET A 1 -4.77 15.90 24.44
C MET A 1 -4.73 15.12 24.61
N LYS A 2 -4.85 15.22 24.19
CA LYS A 2 -4.62 14.45 24.27
C LYS A 2 -4.62 13.77 24.19
N LYS A 3 -4.75 13.84 23.78
CA LYS A 3 -4.51 13.02 23.75
C LYS A 3 -4.13 12.57 23.78
N GLU A 4 -3.96 12.95 23.70
CA GLU A 4 -3.39 12.61 23.70
C GLU A 4 -2.67 11.99 23.76
N ILE A 5 -2.41 11.80 24.13
CA ILE A 5 -1.59 11.32 23.84
C ILE A 5 -1.37 10.50 23.85
N LYS A 6 -1.18 9.83 24.38
CA LYS A 6 -0.82 9.20 23.63
C LYS A 6 -1.28 9.30 22.63
N LYS A 7 -1.50 9.46 23.04
CA LYS A 7 -2.07 9.98 21.94
C LYS A 7 -1.41 11.15 21.36
N GLU A 8 -0.70 11.79 22.16
CA GLU A 8 0.06 12.86 21.68
C GLU A 8 1.02 12.44 20.65
N GLU A 9 1.71 11.36 20.92
CA GLU A 9 2.56 10.82 19.94
C GLU A 9 1.77 10.30 18.76
N LEU A 10 0.63 9.71 19.01
CA LEU A 10 -0.22 9.30 17.95
C LEU A 10 -0.72 10.46 17.13
N GLN A 11 -0.96 11.58 17.77
CA GLN A 11 -1.39 12.75 17.04
C GLN A 11 -0.33 13.26 16.12
N LYS A 12 0.92 13.19 16.53
CA LYS A 12 1.99 13.60 15.64
C LYS A 12 2.06 12.71 14.42
N GLU A 13 1.89 11.43 14.62
CA GLU A 13 1.91 10.53 13.50
C GLU A 13 0.73 10.77 12.59
N GLU A 14 -0.41 11.08 13.15
CA GLU A 14 -1.57 11.36 12.34
C GLU A 14 -1.41 12.64 11.55
N VAL A 15 -0.80 13.63 12.15
CA VAL A 15 -0.57 14.86 11.44
C VAL A 15 0.36 14.63 10.27
N GLN A 16 1.40 13.84 10.48
CA GLN A 16 2.29 13.53 9.38
C GLN A 16 1.58 12.77 8.28
N LYS A 17 0.71 11.86 8.65
CA LYS A 17 -0.02 11.11 7.64
C LYS A 17 -0.97 11.98 6.86
N THR A 18 -1.61 12.95 7.52
CA THR A 18 -2.53 13.80 6.81
C THR A 18 -1.82 14.74 5.85
N GLU A 19 -0.52 14.95 6.03
CA GLU A 19 0.23 15.77 5.11
C GLU A 19 0.72 14.98 3.90
N LEU A 20 0.55 13.67 3.90
CA LEU A 20 0.94 12.85 2.78
C LEU A 20 -0.23 12.72 1.82
N GLU A 21 0.09 12.72 0.55
CA GLU A 21 -0.92 12.54 -0.47
C GLU A 21 -1.14 11.06 -0.71
N GLU A 22 -2.38 10.61 -0.63
CA GLU A 22 -2.70 9.21 -0.83
C GLU A 22 -2.50 8.83 -2.29
N ALA A 23 -1.77 7.74 -2.52
CA ALA A 23 -1.49 7.29 -3.87
C ALA A 23 -2.49 6.21 -4.30
N PHE A 24 -2.70 5.20 -3.46
CA PHE A 24 -3.64 4.13 -3.79
C PHE A 24 -3.99 3.34 -2.55
N VAL A 25 -5.04 2.53 -2.67
CA VAL A 25 -5.47 1.65 -1.60
C VAL A 25 -5.71 0.26 -2.19
N LEU A 26 -5.50 -0.76 -1.36
CA LEU A 26 -5.64 -2.14 -1.79
C LEU A 26 -6.37 -2.94 -0.71
N TRP A 27 -7.32 -3.77 -1.13
CA TRP A 27 -8.03 -4.69 -0.25
C TRP A 27 -7.56 -6.10 -0.52
N ARG A 28 -7.53 -6.90 0.53
CA ARG A 28 -7.11 -8.29 0.40
C ARG A 28 -8.27 -9.15 -0.06
N ASN A 29 -8.01 -10.01 -1.03
CA ASN A 29 -8.98 -10.91 -1.59
C ASN A 29 -8.40 -12.31 -1.69
N GLU A 30 -9.25 -13.30 -1.88
CA GLU A 30 -8.80 -14.65 -2.08
C GLU A 30 -9.32 -15.17 -3.41
N ALA A 31 -8.44 -15.78 -4.17
CA ALA A 31 -8.81 -16.41 -5.43
C ALA A 31 -9.46 -17.75 -5.13
N LYS A 32 -10.09 -18.33 -6.16
CA LYS A 32 -10.73 -19.64 -6.01
C LYS A 32 -9.73 -20.70 -5.62
N SER A 33 -8.47 -20.53 -5.98
CA SER A 33 -7.41 -21.47 -5.62
C SER A 33 -7.01 -21.38 -4.17
N GLY A 34 -7.51 -20.39 -3.43
CA GLY A 34 -7.12 -20.18 -2.05
C GLY A 34 -5.98 -19.21 -1.87
N SER A 35 -5.37 -18.77 -2.95
CA SER A 35 -4.28 -17.80 -2.87
C SER A 35 -4.81 -16.42 -2.56
N SER A 36 -4.05 -15.63 -1.82
CA SER A 36 -4.41 -14.26 -1.51
C SER A 36 -3.83 -13.32 -2.56
N TYR A 37 -4.56 -12.28 -2.87
CA TYR A 37 -4.08 -11.24 -3.75
C TYR A 37 -4.71 -9.93 -3.30
N LEU A 38 -4.30 -8.82 -3.91
CA LEU A 38 -4.77 -7.51 -3.51
C LEU A 38 -5.44 -6.84 -4.70
N LYS A 39 -6.47 -6.05 -4.41
CA LYS A 39 -7.19 -5.36 -5.46
C LYS A 39 -7.64 -4.00 -4.93
N GLY A 40 -7.57 -2.98 -5.77
CA GLY A 40 -7.94 -1.65 -5.33
C GLY A 40 -7.89 -0.66 -6.47
N TYR A 41 -7.54 0.58 -6.13
CA TYR A 41 -7.50 1.62 -7.15
C TYR A 41 -6.67 2.80 -6.66
N THR A 42 -6.20 3.59 -7.62
CA THR A 42 -5.49 4.83 -7.30
C THR A 42 -6.48 5.87 -6.81
N SER A 43 -5.96 6.87 -6.12
CA SER A 43 -6.81 7.96 -5.69
C SER A 43 -7.26 8.76 -6.92
N GLU A 44 -8.38 9.47 -6.77
CA GLU A 44 -8.91 10.25 -7.88
C GLU A 44 -7.94 11.31 -8.36
N SER A 45 -7.20 11.90 -7.44
CA SER A 45 -6.25 12.95 -7.80
C SER A 45 -5.02 12.39 -8.50
N VAL A 46 -4.87 11.06 -8.50
CA VAL A 46 -3.74 10.40 -9.11
C VAL A 46 -4.28 9.44 -10.15
N MET A 47 -3.96 9.67 -11.41
CA MET A 47 -4.36 8.77 -12.49
C MET A 47 -5.87 8.54 -12.59
N GLY A 48 -6.70 9.35 -11.91
CA GLY A 48 -8.15 9.30 -12.11
C GLY A 48 -8.85 8.08 -11.57
N GLY A 49 -8.29 7.44 -10.55
CA GLY A 49 -8.97 6.30 -9.94
C GLY A 49 -8.85 5.01 -10.73
N VAL A 50 -7.68 4.76 -11.30
CA VAL A 50 -7.45 3.56 -12.10
C VAL A 50 -7.47 2.32 -11.22
N GLY A 51 -8.08 1.24 -11.71
CA GLY A 51 -8.12 -0.02 -10.98
C GLY A 51 -6.75 -0.67 -10.90
N LEU A 52 -6.50 -1.37 -9.79
CA LEU A 52 -5.21 -2.00 -9.52
C LEU A 52 -5.41 -3.43 -9.08
N VAL A 53 -4.41 -4.26 -9.38
CA VAL A 53 -4.30 -5.59 -8.82
C VAL A 53 -2.86 -5.76 -8.37
N ALA A 54 -2.65 -6.46 -7.26
CA ALA A 54 -1.31 -6.64 -6.75
C ALA A 54 -1.15 -8.06 -6.22
N TYR A 55 0.07 -8.55 -6.27
CA TYR A 55 0.37 -9.92 -5.88
C TYR A 55 1.52 -9.94 -4.90
N PHE A 56 1.39 -10.82 -3.91
CA PHE A 56 2.47 -11.09 -2.97
C PHE A 56 3.52 -11.95 -3.68
N ASN A 57 4.78 -11.57 -3.53
CA ASN A 57 5.88 -12.34 -4.09
C ASN A 57 6.38 -13.29 -3.03
N SER A 58 5.70 -14.44 -2.88
CA SER A 58 6.02 -15.39 -1.83
C SER A 58 7.19 -16.28 -2.17
N LYS A 59 7.71 -16.19 -3.39
CA LYS A 59 8.82 -17.03 -3.81
C LYS A 59 10.01 -16.20 -4.24
N LYS A 60 10.34 -15.21 -3.43
CA LYS A 60 11.50 -14.36 -3.70
C LYS A 60 12.75 -15.22 -3.77
N ARG A 61 13.59 -14.91 -4.75
CA ARG A 61 14.85 -15.61 -4.91
C ARG A 61 15.98 -14.92 -4.16
N ASN A 62 15.81 -13.63 -3.91
CA ASN A 62 16.80 -12.90 -3.13
C ASN A 62 16.12 -11.71 -2.47
N PRO A 63 16.75 -11.14 -1.43
CA PRO A 63 16.11 -10.06 -0.66
C PRO A 63 15.86 -8.79 -1.44
N LYS A 64 16.50 -8.63 -2.60
CA LYS A 64 16.34 -7.41 -3.38
C LYS A 64 15.07 -7.40 -4.20
N GLU A 65 14.39 -8.55 -4.31
CA GLU A 65 13.14 -8.60 -5.04
C GLU A 65 12.04 -7.99 -4.19
N PRO A 66 11.07 -7.33 -4.82
CA PRO A 66 9.98 -6.73 -4.04
C PRO A 66 9.09 -7.81 -3.43
N ASP A 67 8.43 -7.44 -2.35
CA ASP A 67 7.48 -8.32 -1.68
C ASP A 67 6.10 -8.24 -2.31
N ILE A 68 5.77 -7.13 -2.93
CA ILE A 68 4.49 -6.92 -3.57
C ILE A 68 4.72 -6.18 -4.89
N ARG A 69 4.06 -6.64 -5.95
CA ARG A 69 4.09 -5.94 -7.24
C ARG A 69 2.68 -5.49 -7.58
N VAL A 70 2.54 -4.23 -7.98
CA VAL A 70 1.25 -3.61 -8.23
C VAL A 70 1.12 -3.32 -9.72
N TYR A 71 -0.01 -3.73 -10.30
CA TYR A 71 -0.28 -3.56 -11.71
C TYR A 71 -1.58 -2.81 -11.92
N THR A 72 -1.67 -2.05 -13.01
CA THR A 72 -2.94 -1.45 -13.39
C THR A 72 -3.81 -2.48 -14.07
N LEU A 73 -5.12 -2.22 -14.07
CA LEU A 73 -6.07 -3.02 -14.82
C LEU A 73 -6.49 -2.23 -16.06
N ASP A 74 -6.66 -2.95 -17.18
CA ASP A 74 -7.11 -2.29 -18.38
C ASP A 74 -8.64 -2.14 -18.37
N SER A 75 -9.20 -1.67 -19.48
CA SER A 75 -10.63 -1.39 -19.56
C SER A 75 -11.47 -2.66 -19.45
N GLU A 76 -10.85 -3.82 -19.68
CA GLU A 76 -11.56 -5.08 -19.55
C GLU A 76 -11.32 -5.72 -18.18
N GLY A 77 -10.65 -5.03 -17.28
CA GLY A 77 -10.39 -5.56 -15.96
C GLY A 77 -9.23 -6.53 -15.87
N LYS A 78 -8.40 -6.57 -16.90
CA LYS A 78 -7.26 -7.48 -16.92
C LYS A 78 -5.99 -6.75 -16.54
N GLN A 79 -5.04 -7.51 -15.98
CA GLN A 79 -3.75 -6.95 -15.61
C GLN A 79 -3.07 -6.32 -16.80
N ASP A 80 -2.57 -5.11 -16.61
CA ASP A 80 -1.97 -4.37 -17.70
C ASP A 80 -0.47 -4.21 -17.45
N LYS A 81 -0.04 -3.13 -16.80
CA LYS A 81 1.39 -2.89 -16.62
C LYS A 81 1.72 -2.68 -15.17
N GLU A 82 2.96 -3.00 -14.80
CA GLU A 82 3.42 -2.81 -13.44
C GLU A 82 3.66 -1.33 -13.20
N VAL A 83 3.09 -0.80 -12.12
CA VAL A 83 3.22 0.62 -11.81
C VAL A 83 3.93 0.87 -10.51
N CYS A 84 4.12 -0.15 -9.67
CA CYS A 84 4.76 0.05 -8.39
C CYS A 84 5.28 -1.26 -7.85
N SER A 85 6.42 -1.19 -7.18
CA SER A 85 6.97 -2.33 -6.45
C SER A 85 7.14 -1.91 -5.01
N LEU A 86 6.83 -2.80 -4.08
CA LEU A 86 6.87 -2.49 -2.66
C LEU A 86 7.74 -3.51 -1.93
N TRP A 87 8.54 -3.01 -1.01
CA TRP A 87 9.40 -3.82 -0.15
C TRP A 87 8.97 -3.67 1.28
N GLU A 88 8.90 -4.78 2.00
CA GLU A 88 8.49 -4.75 3.40
C GLU A 88 9.66 -4.38 4.28
N ASN A 89 9.38 -3.53 5.27
CA ASN A 89 10.36 -3.08 6.23
C ASN A 89 9.79 -3.22 7.63
N ILE A 90 10.66 -3.17 8.63
CA ILE A 90 10.24 -3.24 10.01
C ILE A 90 10.78 -2.01 10.72
N SER A 91 9.88 -1.26 11.38
CA SER A 91 10.28 -0.05 12.06
C SER A 91 10.96 -0.38 13.39
N LYS A 92 11.46 0.66 14.04
CA LYS A 92 12.09 0.48 15.34
C LYS A 92 11.11 -0.09 16.37
N ASN A 93 9.82 0.15 16.18
CA ASN A 93 8.79 -0.38 17.07
C ASN A 93 8.31 -1.73 16.62
N GLU A 94 9.03 -2.37 15.70
CA GLU A 94 8.72 -3.70 15.20
C GLU A 94 7.40 -3.76 14.46
N LYS A 95 7.00 -2.66 13.85
CA LYS A 95 5.82 -2.64 13.02
C LYS A 95 6.21 -2.76 11.56
N ARG A 96 5.48 -3.57 10.81
CA ARG A 96 5.74 -3.74 9.40
C ARG A 96 5.15 -2.60 8.59
N TYR A 97 5.87 -2.17 7.61
CA TYR A 97 5.38 -1.18 6.65
C TYR A 97 6.07 -1.44 5.32
N LEU A 98 5.63 -0.73 4.29
CA LEU A 98 6.13 -0.96 2.94
C LEU A 98 6.71 0.33 2.38
N THR A 99 7.78 0.21 1.62
CA THR A 99 8.31 1.32 0.84
C THR A 99 8.51 0.85 -0.58
N GLY A 100 8.44 1.77 -1.51
CA GLY A 100 8.62 1.39 -2.89
C GLY A 100 8.75 2.57 -3.81
N THR A 101 8.65 2.27 -5.11
CA THR A 101 8.84 3.27 -6.13
C THR A 101 7.86 2.98 -7.26
N THR A 102 7.25 4.03 -7.80
CA THR A 102 6.37 3.90 -8.94
C THR A 102 7.18 3.85 -10.22
N ASP A 103 6.49 3.54 -11.33
CA ASP A 103 7.16 3.53 -12.63
C ASP A 103 7.61 4.93 -13.03
N ASP A 104 7.02 5.98 -12.42
CA ASP A 104 7.47 7.36 -12.64
C ASP A 104 8.55 7.75 -11.65
N LYS A 105 9.07 6.80 -10.88
CA LYS A 105 10.17 7.01 -9.92
C LYS A 105 9.79 7.85 -8.73
N GLU A 106 8.50 7.92 -8.41
CA GLU A 106 8.05 8.57 -7.20
C GLU A 106 8.10 7.57 -6.06
N LYS A 107 8.48 8.05 -4.88
CA LYS A 107 8.65 7.18 -3.73
C LYS A 107 7.33 7.01 -2.99
N ILE A 108 7.09 5.78 -2.57
CA ILE A 108 5.85 5.40 -1.90
C ILE A 108 6.17 4.88 -0.51
N ILE A 109 5.30 5.19 0.45
CA ILE A 109 5.32 4.55 1.75
C ILE A 109 3.90 4.06 2.02
N ALA A 110 3.78 2.83 2.51
CA ALA A 110 2.47 2.23 2.68
C ALA A 110 2.38 1.52 4.02
N PHE A 111 1.17 1.42 4.53
CA PHE A 111 0.92 0.88 5.85
C PHE A 111 -0.14 -0.21 5.78
N TYR A 112 0.02 -1.22 6.63
CA TYR A 112 -0.95 -2.31 6.74
C TYR A 112 -2.05 -1.95 7.72
N ASN A 113 -3.24 -2.42 7.44
CA ASN A 113 -4.35 -2.39 8.39
C ASN A 113 -4.71 -3.83 8.68
N ASP A 114 -4.39 -4.28 9.89
CA ASP A 114 -4.62 -5.67 10.26
C ASP A 114 -6.01 -5.93 10.84
N ASP A 115 -6.88 -4.94 10.83
CA ASP A 115 -8.23 -5.10 11.37
C ASP A 115 -9.09 -5.88 10.38
N LYS A 116 -9.25 -7.16 10.63
CA LYS A 116 -9.93 -8.04 9.70
C LYS A 116 -11.43 -7.82 9.66
N GLU A 117 -11.96 -7.13 10.66
CA GLU A 117 -13.40 -6.93 10.72
C GLU A 117 -13.85 -5.61 10.16
N SER A 118 -12.94 -4.78 9.70
CA SER A 118 -13.31 -3.51 9.13
C SER A 118 -13.37 -3.63 7.62
N ASN A 119 -14.09 -2.68 7.00
CA ASN A 119 -14.13 -2.60 5.55
C ASN A 119 -13.03 -1.73 5.00
N ARG A 120 -12.09 -1.35 5.84
CA ARG A 120 -10.99 -0.48 5.42
C ARG A 120 -10.00 -1.25 4.56
N PRO A 121 -9.30 -0.55 3.69
CA PRO A 121 -8.29 -1.23 2.87
C PRO A 121 -7.22 -1.89 3.72
N TYR A 122 -6.71 -3.01 3.23
CA TYR A 122 -5.63 -3.72 3.90
C TYR A 122 -4.32 -2.94 3.80
N ILE A 123 -4.10 -2.23 2.69
CA ILE A 123 -2.91 -1.42 2.48
C ILE A 123 -3.32 -0.04 1.99
N ARG A 124 -2.77 0.99 2.61
CA ARG A 124 -2.91 2.36 2.12
C ARG A 124 -1.52 2.89 1.79
N ALA A 125 -1.37 3.38 0.59
CA ALA A 125 -0.09 3.86 0.09
C ALA A 125 -0.14 5.36 -0.13
N TYR A 126 0.96 6.02 0.19
CA TYR A 126 1.07 7.47 0.10
C TYR A 126 2.35 7.83 -0.64
N PHE A 127 2.36 8.96 -1.29
CA PHE A 127 3.58 9.50 -1.85
C PHE A 127 4.45 10.01 -0.70
N LYS A 128 5.70 9.59 -0.70
CA LYS A 128 6.61 9.96 0.38
C LYS A 128 7.13 11.37 0.13
N GLN A 129 7.04 12.20 1.15
CA GLN A 129 7.56 13.56 1.05
C GLN A 129 9.06 13.54 1.23
N GLU A 130 9.75 14.42 0.52
CA GLU A 130 11.22 14.51 0.64
C GLU A 130 11.72 15.75 1.30
#